data_7b8ae95ded0b3eff2dffd6a44da9e947
#
_entry.id   7b8ae95ded0b3eff2dffd6a44da9e947
#
_cell.length_a   1.000
_cell.length_b   1.000
_cell.length_c   1.000
_cell.angle_alpha   90.00
_cell.angle_beta   90.00
_cell.angle_gamma   90.00
#
_symmetry.space_group_name_H-M   'P 1'
#
loop_
_entity.id
_entity.type
_entity.pdbx_description
1 polymer ?
#
loop_
_entity_poly.entity_id
_entity_poly.type
_entity_poly.pdbx_seq_one_letter_code
_entity_poly.pdbx_strand_id
1 'polypeptide(L)'
;MKYFVFVILFFLSTCVDVQNTSPLLPSNEDSFLVDLSGNTLSPSSLSTPYVVVLGIAQDAGFPQIGCEKEQCKRYWQGEVGPRHASSIAIVDPSNQSTWIFDATPDIKYQLKALKQQVPSYSLEGVFLTHAHIGHYTGLMQLGHEAMGAKEVPVYAMPQMTSFLQNNGPWSQLVNYRNIILNGLQADRPTLLTSELSVTPFLVPHRDEYSETVGYKIQHGETSLLYIPDIN
;
A
#
# COMPACT_ATOMS: atom_id res chain seq x y z
N MET A 1 46.32 -29.65 -6.41
CA MET A 1 45.02 -28.99 -6.27
C MET A 1 44.98 -27.80 -7.24
N LYS A 2 44.24 -27.93 -8.34
CA LYS A 2 44.10 -26.85 -9.34
C LYS A 2 42.80 -26.10 -9.01
N TYR A 3 42.92 -24.82 -8.67
CA TYR A 3 41.77 -23.94 -8.47
C TYR A 3 41.29 -23.43 -9.84
N PHE A 4 40.05 -23.72 -10.20
CA PHE A 4 39.38 -23.12 -11.34
C PHE A 4 38.75 -21.79 -10.87
N VAL A 5 39.28 -20.70 -11.38
CA VAL A 5 38.68 -19.38 -11.20
C VAL A 5 37.69 -19.16 -12.35
N PHE A 6 36.38 -19.09 -12.05
CA PHE A 6 35.39 -18.65 -13.01
C PHE A 6 35.37 -17.12 -13.06
N VAL A 7 35.86 -16.57 -14.17
CA VAL A 7 35.68 -15.14 -14.46
C VAL A 7 34.38 -14.97 -15.24
N ILE A 8 33.38 -14.37 -14.61
CA ILE A 8 32.16 -13.96 -15.31
C ILE A 8 32.44 -12.62 -15.95
N LEU A 9 32.59 -12.61 -17.27
CA LEU A 9 32.65 -11.39 -18.09
C LEU A 9 31.23 -10.84 -18.25
N PHE A 10 30.96 -9.70 -17.60
CA PHE A 10 29.79 -8.90 -17.90
C PHE A 10 30.01 -8.21 -19.25
N PHE A 11 29.30 -8.67 -20.27
CA PHE A 11 29.14 -7.89 -21.48
C PHE A 11 28.18 -6.73 -21.20
N LEU A 12 28.71 -5.52 -21.23
CA LEU A 12 27.89 -4.32 -21.34
C LEU A 12 27.20 -4.34 -22.71
N SER A 13 25.99 -4.88 -22.74
CA SER A 13 25.12 -4.77 -23.90
C SER A 13 24.57 -3.34 -23.92
N THR A 14 24.92 -2.61 -24.97
CA THR A 14 24.34 -1.32 -25.30
C THR A 14 22.81 -1.42 -25.32
N CYS A 15 22.16 -0.49 -24.62
CA CYS A 15 20.72 -0.32 -24.73
C CYS A 15 20.35 -0.14 -26.21
N VAL A 16 19.73 -1.15 -26.77
CA VAL A 16 18.97 -1.00 -28.02
C VAL A 16 17.65 -0.37 -27.62
N ASP A 17 17.35 0.78 -28.20
CA ASP A 17 16.01 1.37 -28.14
C ASP A 17 15.01 0.38 -28.73
N VAL A 18 14.40 -0.41 -27.86
CA VAL A 18 13.18 -1.15 -28.21
C VAL A 18 12.07 -0.13 -28.27
N GLN A 19 11.71 0.23 -29.48
CA GLN A 19 10.52 1.04 -29.73
C GLN A 19 9.33 0.43 -29.00
N ASN A 20 8.81 1.26 -28.15
CA ASN A 20 7.73 1.16 -27.23
C ASN A 20 6.48 0.49 -27.84
N THR A 21 6.32 -0.79 -27.60
CA THR A 21 5.02 -1.44 -27.56
C THR A 21 4.88 -2.11 -26.19
N SER A 22 4.85 -1.30 -25.15
CA SER A 22 4.40 -1.74 -23.85
C SER A 22 2.90 -1.49 -23.77
N PRO A 23 2.08 -2.53 -23.89
CA PRO A 23 0.78 -2.46 -23.28
C PRO A 23 1.04 -2.69 -21.82
N LEU A 24 0.49 -1.95 -20.91
CA LEU A 24 0.34 -2.40 -19.54
C LEU A 24 0.74 -1.43 -18.45
N LEU A 25 0.34 -0.22 -18.65
CA LEU A 25 -0.37 0.47 -17.58
C LEU A 25 -1.74 0.78 -18.19
N PRO A 26 -2.84 0.50 -17.51
CA PRO A 26 -4.12 1.03 -17.96
C PRO A 26 -3.90 2.54 -18.11
N SER A 27 -4.26 3.04 -19.30
CA SER A 27 -4.37 4.47 -19.53
C SER A 27 -5.11 5.07 -18.35
N ASN A 28 -4.75 6.26 -17.94
CA ASN A 28 -5.28 7.03 -16.80
C ASN A 28 -6.82 7.16 -16.70
N GLU A 29 -7.58 6.25 -17.26
CA GLU A 29 -9.04 6.36 -17.38
C GLU A 29 -9.83 5.67 -16.27
N ASP A 30 -9.21 4.88 -15.38
CA ASP A 30 -9.98 4.04 -14.43
C ASP A 30 -9.95 4.51 -12.96
N SER A 31 -9.37 5.66 -12.64
CA SER A 31 -9.51 6.25 -11.30
C SER A 31 -10.44 7.46 -11.34
N PHE A 32 -11.74 7.21 -11.47
CA PHE A 32 -12.74 8.28 -11.38
C PHE A 32 -13.04 8.58 -9.91
N LEU A 33 -12.68 9.79 -9.48
CA LEU A 33 -13.31 10.37 -8.32
C LEU A 33 -14.71 10.80 -8.75
N VAL A 34 -15.73 10.26 -8.11
CA VAL A 34 -17.12 10.67 -8.32
C VAL A 34 -17.70 11.21 -7.01
N ASP A 35 -18.44 12.29 -7.09
CA ASP A 35 -19.25 12.75 -5.96
C ASP A 35 -20.47 11.84 -5.76
N LEU A 36 -21.20 12.06 -4.67
CA LEU A 36 -22.43 11.31 -4.39
C LEU A 36 -23.54 11.50 -5.44
N SER A 37 -23.38 12.46 -6.35
CA SER A 37 -24.29 12.74 -7.47
C SER A 37 -23.83 12.10 -8.78
N GLY A 38 -22.68 11.40 -8.77
CA GLY A 38 -22.13 10.70 -9.94
C GLY A 38 -21.33 11.60 -10.89
N ASN A 39 -20.97 12.82 -10.50
CA ASN A 39 -20.12 13.70 -11.30
C ASN A 39 -18.65 13.33 -11.12
N THR A 40 -17.89 13.30 -12.21
CA THR A 40 -16.44 13.13 -12.16
C THR A 40 -15.78 14.38 -11.55
N LEU A 41 -15.01 14.17 -10.49
CA LEU A 41 -14.30 15.24 -9.80
C LEU A 41 -12.82 15.25 -10.23
N SER A 42 -12.28 16.44 -10.45
CA SER A 42 -10.83 16.60 -10.57
C SER A 42 -10.23 16.62 -9.15
N PRO A 43 -9.14 15.87 -8.88
CA PRO A 43 -8.45 15.93 -7.58
C PRO A 43 -8.08 17.35 -7.17
N SER A 44 -7.73 18.20 -8.12
CA SER A 44 -7.37 19.61 -7.89
C SER A 44 -8.54 20.52 -7.47
N SER A 45 -9.79 20.06 -7.61
CA SER A 45 -10.98 20.83 -7.20
C SER A 45 -11.46 20.50 -5.79
N LEU A 46 -10.89 19.46 -5.16
CA LEU A 46 -11.29 19.03 -3.83
C LEU A 46 -10.54 19.82 -2.75
N SER A 47 -11.29 20.36 -1.80
CA SER A 47 -10.76 21.06 -0.63
C SER A 47 -10.89 20.28 0.68
N THR A 48 -11.67 19.20 0.66
CA THR A 48 -11.90 18.32 1.81
C THR A 48 -11.17 16.99 1.63
N PRO A 49 -10.81 16.31 2.72
CA PRO A 49 -10.23 14.97 2.65
C PRO A 49 -11.11 13.99 1.86
N TYR A 50 -10.47 13.14 1.08
CA TYR A 50 -11.14 12.12 0.28
C TYR A 50 -10.35 10.81 0.29
N VAL A 51 -11.00 9.73 -0.15
CA VAL A 51 -10.41 8.39 -0.20
C VAL A 51 -10.14 7.99 -1.65
N VAL A 52 -8.97 7.41 -1.86
CA VAL A 52 -8.57 6.77 -3.12
C VAL A 52 -8.50 5.26 -2.89
N VAL A 53 -9.21 4.48 -3.69
CA VAL A 53 -9.10 3.01 -3.69
C VAL A 53 -7.88 2.64 -4.52
N LEU A 54 -6.89 2.01 -3.88
CA LEU A 54 -5.61 1.64 -4.49
C LEU A 54 -5.55 0.16 -4.88
N GLY A 55 -6.46 -0.66 -4.37
CA GLY A 55 -6.56 -2.07 -4.68
C GLY A 55 -7.83 -2.69 -4.12
N ILE A 56 -8.33 -3.72 -4.83
CA ILE A 56 -9.60 -4.38 -4.56
C ILE A 56 -9.52 -5.91 -4.61
N ALA A 57 -8.34 -6.46 -4.89
CA ALA A 57 -8.15 -7.91 -4.93
C ALA A 57 -7.87 -8.46 -3.53
N GLN A 58 -8.19 -9.73 -3.32
CA GLN A 58 -7.75 -10.46 -2.14
C GLN A 58 -6.22 -10.55 -2.08
N ASP A 59 -5.75 -11.04 -0.98
CA ASP A 59 -4.35 -11.21 -0.65
C ASP A 59 -3.49 -11.62 -1.83
N ALA A 60 -2.39 -10.87 -1.99
CA ALA A 60 -1.40 -10.97 -3.03
C ALA A 60 -1.85 -10.55 -4.45
N GLY A 61 -3.05 -9.96 -4.59
CA GLY A 61 -3.46 -9.33 -5.86
C GLY A 61 -3.98 -10.31 -6.91
N PHE A 62 -4.23 -9.81 -8.12
CA PHE A 62 -4.68 -10.60 -9.26
C PHE A 62 -3.77 -10.33 -10.49
N PRO A 63 -3.30 -11.37 -11.19
CA PRO A 63 -3.52 -12.79 -10.91
C PRO A 63 -2.71 -13.25 -9.70
N GLN A 64 -3.24 -14.23 -8.97
CA GLN A 64 -2.47 -14.89 -7.92
C GLN A 64 -1.43 -15.84 -8.52
N ILE A 65 -0.34 -16.06 -7.81
CA ILE A 65 0.71 -16.97 -8.22
C ILE A 65 0.15 -18.39 -8.41
N GLY A 66 0.53 -19.06 -9.50
CA GLY A 66 0.07 -20.42 -9.81
C GLY A 66 -1.42 -20.54 -10.20
N CYS A 67 -2.12 -19.44 -10.42
CA CYS A 67 -3.52 -19.46 -10.83
C CYS A 67 -3.66 -19.85 -12.31
N GLU A 68 -4.31 -20.99 -12.56
CA GLU A 68 -4.62 -21.54 -13.89
C GLU A 68 -6.10 -21.32 -14.30
N LYS A 69 -6.87 -20.58 -13.51
CA LYS A 69 -8.27 -20.28 -13.82
C LYS A 69 -8.36 -19.40 -15.06
N GLU A 70 -9.51 -19.43 -15.74
CA GLU A 70 -9.75 -18.72 -17.01
C GLU A 70 -9.45 -17.22 -16.90
N GLN A 71 -9.90 -16.56 -15.81
CA GLN A 71 -9.60 -15.14 -15.60
C GLN A 71 -8.08 -14.84 -15.50
N CYS A 72 -7.30 -15.76 -14.91
CA CYS A 72 -5.84 -15.59 -14.81
C CYS A 72 -5.16 -15.81 -16.16
N LYS A 73 -5.65 -16.77 -16.97
CA LYS A 73 -5.15 -16.97 -18.33
C LYS A 73 -5.35 -15.74 -19.19
N ARG A 74 -6.51 -15.10 -19.11
CA ARG A 74 -6.80 -13.86 -19.82
C ARG A 74 -5.83 -12.73 -19.49
N TYR A 75 -5.39 -12.64 -18.23
CA TYR A 75 -4.33 -11.69 -17.86
C TYR A 75 -3.00 -12.01 -18.58
N TRP A 76 -2.57 -13.27 -18.57
CA TRP A 76 -1.33 -13.67 -19.23
C TRP A 76 -1.38 -13.54 -20.76
N GLN A 77 -2.59 -13.51 -21.33
CA GLN A 77 -2.84 -13.24 -22.76
C GLN A 77 -2.93 -11.74 -23.06
N GLY A 78 -2.84 -10.87 -22.04
CA GLY A 78 -2.94 -9.42 -22.22
C GLY A 78 -4.34 -8.88 -22.42
N GLU A 79 -5.39 -9.67 -22.15
CA GLU A 79 -6.78 -9.28 -22.34
C GLU A 79 -7.35 -8.45 -21.20
N VAL A 80 -6.80 -8.61 -20.00
CA VAL A 80 -7.22 -7.89 -18.80
C VAL A 80 -6.00 -7.42 -18.01
N GLY A 81 -6.13 -6.29 -17.31
CA GLY A 81 -5.07 -5.75 -16.46
C GLY A 81 -4.98 -6.46 -15.09
N PRO A 82 -3.89 -6.22 -14.34
CA PRO A 82 -3.77 -6.66 -12.96
C PRO A 82 -4.78 -5.94 -12.05
N ARG A 83 -5.06 -6.55 -10.90
CA ARG A 83 -5.76 -5.87 -9.81
C ARG A 83 -4.91 -5.99 -8.55
N HIS A 84 -4.60 -4.86 -7.95
CA HIS A 84 -3.78 -4.80 -6.76
C HIS A 84 -4.53 -5.28 -5.52
N ALA A 85 -3.78 -5.80 -4.57
CA ALA A 85 -4.31 -6.23 -3.27
C ALA A 85 -4.98 -5.06 -2.54
N SER A 86 -5.98 -5.39 -1.70
CA SER A 86 -6.84 -4.41 -1.04
C SER A 86 -6.04 -3.37 -0.27
N SER A 87 -6.22 -2.12 -0.64
CA SER A 87 -5.62 -0.95 0.02
C SER A 87 -6.37 0.31 -0.36
N ILE A 88 -6.42 1.27 0.55
CA ILE A 88 -6.93 2.62 0.30
C ILE A 88 -5.89 3.66 0.72
N ALA A 89 -6.03 4.87 0.22
CA ALA A 89 -5.35 6.04 0.75
C ALA A 89 -6.34 7.11 1.15
N ILE A 90 -6.01 7.85 2.21
CA ILE A 90 -6.62 9.14 2.50
C ILE A 90 -5.74 10.21 1.89
N VAL A 91 -6.37 11.17 1.26
CA VAL A 91 -5.74 12.37 0.73
C VAL A 91 -6.35 13.58 1.43
N ASP A 92 -5.52 14.39 2.06
CA ASP A 92 -5.93 15.67 2.65
C ASP A 92 -5.35 16.83 1.83
N PRO A 93 -6.15 17.49 0.99
CA PRO A 93 -5.70 18.61 0.18
C PRO A 93 -5.26 19.81 0.98
N SER A 94 -5.88 20.04 2.14
CA SER A 94 -5.61 21.21 2.98
C SER A 94 -4.20 21.18 3.57
N ASN A 95 -3.69 19.99 3.88
CA ASN A 95 -2.37 19.78 4.45
C ASN A 95 -1.37 19.18 3.43
N GLN A 96 -1.81 18.91 2.21
CA GLN A 96 -1.02 18.24 1.16
C GLN A 96 -0.43 16.91 1.65
N SER A 97 -1.22 16.15 2.38
CA SER A 97 -0.81 14.94 3.10
C SER A 97 -1.59 13.73 2.62
N THR A 98 -0.93 12.57 2.68
CA THR A 98 -1.54 11.29 2.35
C THR A 98 -1.20 10.23 3.40
N TRP A 99 -2.13 9.31 3.65
CA TRP A 99 -1.93 8.12 4.48
C TRP A 99 -2.44 6.91 3.70
N ILE A 100 -1.69 5.81 3.73
CA ILE A 100 -2.08 4.56 3.08
C ILE A 100 -2.50 3.53 4.13
N PHE A 101 -3.49 2.73 3.81
CA PHE A 101 -3.98 1.63 4.65
C PHE A 101 -3.60 0.32 3.99
N ASP A 102 -2.81 -0.46 4.72
CA ASP A 102 -2.07 -1.64 4.34
C ASP A 102 -0.92 -1.40 3.34
N ALA A 103 0.22 -1.96 3.69
CA ALA A 103 1.41 -2.03 2.84
C ALA A 103 1.41 -3.36 2.09
N THR A 104 0.64 -3.45 1.03
CA THR A 104 0.45 -4.69 0.26
C THR A 104 1.70 -5.06 -0.56
N PRO A 105 1.81 -6.28 -1.09
CA PRO A 105 2.86 -6.64 -2.04
C PRO A 105 2.91 -5.72 -3.26
N ASP A 106 1.80 -5.07 -3.60
CA ASP A 106 1.65 -4.15 -4.73
C ASP A 106 1.96 -2.69 -4.40
N ILE A 107 2.42 -2.38 -3.19
CA ILE A 107 2.62 -1.01 -2.69
C ILE A 107 3.38 -0.12 -3.66
N LYS A 108 4.32 -0.67 -4.41
CA LYS A 108 5.10 0.05 -5.43
C LYS A 108 4.20 0.71 -6.47
N TYR A 109 3.21 -0.02 -6.95
CA TYR A 109 2.27 0.47 -7.96
C TYR A 109 1.22 1.38 -7.33
N GLN A 110 0.76 1.03 -6.14
CA GLN A 110 -0.22 1.81 -5.37
C GLN A 110 0.30 3.19 -5.02
N LEU A 111 1.53 3.28 -4.50
CA LEU A 111 2.18 4.57 -4.24
C LEU A 111 2.46 5.35 -5.53
N LYS A 112 2.80 4.67 -6.62
CA LYS A 112 2.99 5.34 -7.92
C LYS A 112 1.69 5.93 -8.41
N ALA A 113 0.57 5.20 -8.35
CA ALA A 113 -0.75 5.69 -8.73
C ALA A 113 -1.19 6.89 -7.86
N LEU A 114 -1.03 6.80 -6.56
CA LEU A 114 -1.30 7.90 -5.63
C LEU A 114 -0.47 9.14 -5.97
N LYS A 115 0.84 8.97 -6.21
CA LYS A 115 1.75 10.06 -6.55
C LYS A 115 1.45 10.70 -7.91
N GLN A 116 0.83 9.97 -8.82
CA GLN A 116 0.37 10.55 -10.11
C GLN A 116 -0.84 11.46 -9.92
N GLN A 117 -1.73 11.14 -8.98
CA GLN A 117 -2.90 11.98 -8.67
C GLN A 117 -2.51 13.23 -7.87
N VAL A 118 -1.60 13.09 -6.91
CA VAL A 118 -1.18 14.18 -5.99
C VAL A 118 0.35 14.29 -5.92
N PRO A 119 1.01 14.78 -6.97
CA PRO A 119 2.48 14.71 -7.12
C PRO A 119 3.27 15.39 -6.00
N SER A 120 2.73 16.47 -5.44
CA SER A 120 3.40 17.28 -4.42
C SER A 120 3.12 16.85 -2.98
N TYR A 121 2.15 15.93 -2.76
CA TYR A 121 1.74 15.56 -1.41
C TYR A 121 2.74 14.57 -0.78
N SER A 122 2.91 14.70 0.53
CA SER A 122 3.77 13.81 1.32
C SER A 122 3.00 12.57 1.79
N LEU A 123 3.71 11.45 1.94
CA LEU A 123 3.23 10.27 2.63
C LEU A 123 3.51 10.43 4.12
N GLU A 124 2.46 10.70 4.90
CA GLU A 124 2.55 10.96 6.34
C GLU A 124 2.38 9.70 7.20
N GLY A 125 2.04 8.57 6.58
CA GLY A 125 2.00 7.32 7.31
C GLY A 125 1.36 6.14 6.60
N VAL A 126 1.60 4.98 7.19
CA VAL A 126 1.04 3.69 6.78
C VAL A 126 0.30 3.09 7.97
N PHE A 127 -0.98 2.79 7.82
CA PHE A 127 -1.79 2.07 8.80
C PHE A 127 -1.86 0.59 8.44
N LEU A 128 -1.56 -0.29 9.38
CA LEU A 128 -1.60 -1.74 9.15
C LEU A 128 -2.78 -2.37 9.86
N THR A 129 -3.53 -3.19 9.13
CA THR A 129 -4.68 -3.90 9.69
C THR A 129 -4.27 -5.14 10.47
N HIS A 130 -3.36 -5.97 9.93
CA HIS A 130 -2.92 -7.21 10.56
C HIS A 130 -1.71 -7.84 9.84
N ALA A 131 -1.18 -8.93 10.40
CA ALA A 131 0.05 -9.59 9.94
C ALA A 131 -0.21 -10.75 8.95
N HIS A 132 -1.07 -10.56 7.96
CA HIS A 132 -1.14 -11.43 6.79
C HIS A 132 -0.38 -10.81 5.61
N ILE A 133 0.23 -11.66 4.78
CA ILE A 133 1.20 -11.24 3.75
C ILE A 133 0.65 -10.18 2.78
N GLY A 134 -0.64 -10.19 2.52
CA GLY A 134 -1.32 -9.22 1.66
C GLY A 134 -1.35 -7.80 2.22
N HIS A 135 -1.09 -7.60 3.53
CA HIS A 135 -1.36 -6.35 4.24
C HIS A 135 -0.13 -5.62 4.76
N TYR A 136 1.03 -6.31 4.89
CA TYR A 136 2.22 -5.68 5.49
C TYR A 136 3.55 -5.97 4.80
N THR A 137 3.62 -6.98 3.91
CA THR A 137 4.89 -7.37 3.29
C THR A 137 5.48 -6.28 2.40
N GLY A 138 4.66 -5.40 1.86
CA GLY A 138 5.10 -4.25 1.10
C GLY A 138 5.94 -3.24 1.89
N LEU A 139 5.91 -3.27 3.23
CA LEU A 139 6.82 -2.45 4.05
C LEU A 139 8.29 -2.66 3.67
N MET A 140 8.64 -3.84 3.16
CA MET A 140 9.99 -4.15 2.69
C MET A 140 10.48 -3.18 1.60
N GLN A 141 9.56 -2.62 0.82
CA GLN A 141 9.87 -1.65 -0.23
C GLN A 141 10.31 -0.28 0.33
N LEU A 142 10.11 -0.03 1.63
CA LEU A 142 10.59 1.16 2.32
C LEU A 142 12.05 1.01 2.77
N GLY A 143 12.59 -0.22 2.74
CA GLY A 143 13.92 -0.56 3.22
C GLY A 143 15.07 0.03 2.41
N HIS A 144 16.27 -0.19 2.94
CA HIS A 144 17.52 0.37 2.43
C HIS A 144 17.81 -0.06 0.99
N GLU A 145 17.50 -1.31 0.65
CA GLU A 145 17.78 -1.91 -0.68
C GLU A 145 16.78 -1.47 -1.76
N ALA A 146 15.68 -0.80 -1.37
CA ALA A 146 14.64 -0.36 -2.28
C ALA A 146 14.49 1.18 -2.23
N MET A 147 13.50 1.70 -1.51
CA MET A 147 13.25 3.14 -1.43
C MET A 147 14.27 3.90 -0.59
N GLY A 148 14.87 3.23 0.41
CA GLY A 148 15.75 3.89 1.38
C GLY A 148 15.00 4.98 2.15
N ALA A 149 13.74 4.71 2.50
CA ALA A 149 12.88 5.66 3.20
C ALA A 149 13.50 6.12 4.52
N LYS A 150 13.07 7.28 4.97
CA LYS A 150 13.53 7.84 6.25
C LYS A 150 12.32 8.16 7.11
N GLU A 151 12.23 7.42 8.23
CA GLU A 151 11.29 7.69 9.32
C GLU A 151 9.82 7.74 8.91
N VAL A 152 9.41 6.92 7.93
CA VAL A 152 8.00 6.82 7.55
C VAL A 152 7.19 6.31 8.74
N PRO A 153 6.17 7.05 9.22
CA PRO A 153 5.34 6.59 10.33
C PRO A 153 4.55 5.35 9.93
N VAL A 154 4.60 4.32 10.76
CA VAL A 154 3.80 3.10 10.62
C VAL A 154 2.94 2.94 11.86
N TYR A 155 1.65 2.98 11.69
CA TYR A 155 0.65 2.87 12.75
C TYR A 155 0.16 1.42 12.83
N ALA A 156 0.32 0.81 14.00
CA ALA A 156 0.02 -0.60 14.19
C ALA A 156 -0.45 -0.91 15.60
N MET A 157 -1.26 -1.95 15.74
CA MET A 157 -1.68 -2.48 17.04
C MET A 157 -0.50 -3.09 17.81
N PRO A 158 -0.60 -3.28 19.14
CA PRO A 158 0.54 -3.69 19.98
C PRO A 158 1.22 -4.98 19.55
N GLN A 159 0.47 -6.05 19.20
CA GLN A 159 1.08 -7.31 18.76
C GLN A 159 1.74 -7.13 17.37
N MET A 160 1.11 -6.40 16.46
CA MET A 160 1.69 -6.06 15.16
C MET A 160 2.98 -5.24 15.33
N THR A 161 3.01 -4.27 16.23
CA THR A 161 4.20 -3.49 16.58
C THR A 161 5.32 -4.41 17.08
N SER A 162 5.00 -5.29 18.04
CA SER A 162 5.95 -6.28 18.57
C SER A 162 6.44 -7.23 17.49
N PHE A 163 5.55 -7.69 16.59
CA PHE A 163 5.91 -8.55 15.48
C PHE A 163 6.95 -7.88 14.56
N LEU A 164 6.73 -6.65 14.15
CA LEU A 164 7.65 -5.92 13.27
C LEU A 164 9.00 -5.64 13.95
N GLN A 165 9.01 -5.36 15.24
CA GLN A 165 10.24 -5.09 16.00
C GLN A 165 11.12 -6.32 16.20
N ASN A 166 10.51 -7.50 16.36
CA ASN A 166 11.23 -8.70 16.80
C ASN A 166 11.48 -9.72 15.68
N ASN A 167 10.93 -9.52 14.48
CA ASN A 167 11.12 -10.44 13.39
C ASN A 167 11.87 -9.80 12.21
N GLY A 168 12.93 -10.47 11.78
CA GLY A 168 13.54 -10.13 10.50
C GLY A 168 12.63 -10.53 9.32
N PRO A 169 12.70 -9.79 8.21
CA PRO A 169 13.57 -8.65 7.97
C PRO A 169 12.98 -7.30 8.41
N TRP A 170 11.74 -7.22 8.95
CA TRP A 170 11.07 -5.96 9.31
C TRP A 170 11.79 -5.21 10.44
N SER A 171 12.39 -5.92 11.38
CA SER A 171 13.20 -5.30 12.45
C SER A 171 14.36 -4.47 11.91
N GLN A 172 14.87 -4.80 10.72
CA GLN A 172 15.90 -4.00 10.04
C GLN A 172 15.35 -2.61 9.65
N LEU A 173 14.10 -2.53 9.17
CA LEU A 173 13.45 -1.26 8.81
C LEU A 173 13.35 -0.32 10.02
N VAL A 174 13.03 -0.89 11.18
CA VAL A 174 12.97 -0.16 12.46
C VAL A 174 14.37 0.28 12.90
N ASN A 175 15.34 -0.62 12.90
CA ASN A 175 16.71 -0.37 13.35
C ASN A 175 17.42 0.67 12.48
N TYR A 176 17.19 0.67 11.17
CA TYR A 176 17.75 1.63 10.23
C TYR A 176 16.92 2.91 10.12
N ARG A 177 15.83 3.02 10.91
CA ARG A 177 14.92 4.17 10.86
C ARG A 177 14.35 4.44 9.46
N ASN A 178 14.14 3.39 8.69
CA ASN A 178 13.34 3.50 7.47
C ASN A 178 11.87 3.77 7.83
N ILE A 179 11.42 3.14 8.91
CA ILE A 179 10.08 3.33 9.48
C ILE A 179 10.18 3.68 10.97
N ILE A 180 9.14 4.36 11.47
CA ILE A 180 8.93 4.61 12.90
C ILE A 180 7.57 4.03 13.29
N LEU A 181 7.59 3.12 14.28
CA LEU A 181 6.37 2.47 14.75
C LEU A 181 5.62 3.37 15.72
N ASN A 182 4.35 3.61 15.43
CA ASN A 182 3.40 4.36 16.24
C ASN A 182 2.31 3.39 16.72
N GLY A 183 2.31 3.11 18.03
CA GLY A 183 1.37 2.18 18.63
C GLY A 183 -0.06 2.72 18.62
N LEU A 184 -0.99 1.91 18.17
CA LEU A 184 -2.42 2.17 18.21
C LEU A 184 -3.06 1.47 19.43
N GLN A 185 -4.26 1.89 19.79
CA GLN A 185 -5.09 1.25 20.79
C GLN A 185 -6.50 1.12 20.26
N ALA A 186 -7.10 -0.07 20.41
CA ALA A 186 -8.48 -0.32 19.98
C ALA A 186 -9.44 0.73 20.54
N ASP A 187 -10.37 1.18 19.71
CA ASP A 187 -11.40 2.17 20.04
C ASP A 187 -10.87 3.56 20.49
N ARG A 188 -9.58 3.83 20.25
CA ARG A 188 -8.98 5.13 20.53
C ARG A 188 -8.64 5.86 19.23
N PRO A 189 -9.18 7.07 19.03
CA PRO A 189 -8.88 7.85 17.83
C PRO A 189 -7.44 8.36 17.85
N THR A 190 -6.77 8.25 16.71
CA THR A 190 -5.52 8.91 16.39
C THR A 190 -5.84 10.10 15.50
N LEU A 191 -5.51 11.30 15.94
CA LEU A 191 -5.69 12.52 15.15
C LEU A 191 -4.59 12.61 14.09
N LEU A 192 -4.97 12.75 12.85
CA LEU A 192 -4.07 13.03 11.72
C LEU A 192 -3.96 14.52 11.48
N THR A 193 -5.08 15.23 11.63
CA THR A 193 -5.18 16.69 11.59
C THR A 193 -6.17 17.14 12.66
N SER A 194 -6.49 18.44 12.71
CA SER A 194 -7.51 18.95 13.66
C SER A 194 -8.91 18.36 13.44
N GLU A 195 -9.22 17.91 12.22
CA GLU A 195 -10.56 17.45 11.84
C GLU A 195 -10.59 16.01 11.32
N LEU A 196 -9.43 15.44 11.01
CA LEU A 196 -9.30 14.08 10.46
C LEU A 196 -8.73 13.13 11.51
N SER A 197 -9.42 12.03 11.77
CA SER A 197 -9.01 11.00 12.71
C SER A 197 -9.21 9.60 12.19
N VAL A 198 -8.42 8.67 12.73
CA VAL A 198 -8.49 7.23 12.43
C VAL A 198 -8.61 6.48 13.75
N THR A 199 -9.62 5.63 13.84
CA THR A 199 -9.88 4.80 15.02
C THR A 199 -9.83 3.33 14.62
N PRO A 200 -8.89 2.54 15.14
CA PRO A 200 -8.89 1.09 14.95
C PRO A 200 -9.97 0.44 15.81
N PHE A 201 -10.61 -0.60 15.30
CA PHE A 201 -11.52 -1.45 16.06
C PHE A 201 -11.26 -2.92 15.71
N LEU A 202 -11.35 -3.79 16.71
CA LEU A 202 -11.08 -5.22 16.52
C LEU A 202 -12.17 -5.85 15.65
N VAL A 203 -11.76 -6.73 14.75
CA VAL A 203 -12.64 -7.56 13.93
C VAL A 203 -12.26 -9.03 14.07
N PRO A 204 -13.22 -9.97 14.02
CA PRO A 204 -12.88 -11.40 14.06
C PRO A 204 -12.15 -11.81 12.78
N HIS A 205 -10.98 -12.38 12.96
CA HIS A 205 -10.18 -12.97 11.88
C HIS A 205 -9.16 -13.95 12.47
N ARG A 206 -8.28 -14.52 11.63
CA ARG A 206 -7.17 -15.37 12.08
C ARG A 206 -6.04 -14.49 12.62
N ASP A 207 -5.83 -14.52 13.92
CA ASP A 207 -4.89 -13.64 14.63
C ASP A 207 -3.59 -14.39 14.98
N GLU A 208 -2.94 -15.02 13.99
CA GLU A 208 -1.75 -15.86 14.23
C GLU A 208 -0.56 -15.06 14.76
N TYR A 209 -0.38 -13.83 14.32
CA TYR A 209 0.81 -13.02 14.65
C TYR A 209 0.47 -11.62 15.18
N SER A 210 -0.74 -11.16 14.97
CA SER A 210 -1.19 -9.83 15.42
C SER A 210 -2.69 -9.80 15.63
N GLU A 211 -3.18 -8.77 16.31
CA GLU A 211 -4.60 -8.41 16.25
C GLU A 211 -5.00 -8.12 14.80
N THR A 212 -6.26 -8.36 14.46
CA THR A 212 -6.87 -7.87 13.21
C THR A 212 -7.81 -6.72 13.52
N VAL A 213 -7.63 -5.61 12.82
CA VAL A 213 -8.46 -4.40 12.98
C VAL A 213 -9.05 -3.94 11.65
N GLY A 214 -10.26 -3.39 11.72
CA GLY A 214 -10.76 -2.42 10.79
C GLY A 214 -10.46 -1.00 11.27
N TYR A 215 -10.63 -0.04 10.38
CA TYR A 215 -10.43 1.38 10.69
C TYR A 215 -11.68 2.18 10.42
N LYS A 216 -12.13 2.97 11.40
CA LYS A 216 -13.05 4.07 11.18
C LYS A 216 -12.24 5.33 10.90
N ILE A 217 -12.42 5.89 9.73
CA ILE A 217 -11.82 7.14 9.27
C ILE A 217 -12.89 8.21 9.37
N GLN A 218 -12.64 9.29 10.07
CA GLN A 218 -13.65 10.31 10.35
C GLN A 218 -13.13 11.72 10.06
N HIS A 219 -13.92 12.50 9.33
CA HIS A 219 -13.72 13.92 9.11
C HIS A 219 -15.05 14.65 9.37
N GLY A 220 -15.08 15.48 10.40
CA GLY A 220 -16.30 16.12 10.87
C GLY A 220 -17.37 15.08 11.23
N GLU A 221 -18.56 15.19 10.63
CA GLU A 221 -19.67 14.26 10.83
C GLU A 221 -19.63 13.05 9.87
N THR A 222 -18.77 13.09 8.85
CA THR A 222 -18.64 12.00 7.85
C THR A 222 -17.67 10.95 8.34
N SER A 223 -18.01 9.69 8.15
CA SER A 223 -17.09 8.57 8.44
C SER A 223 -17.14 7.48 7.38
N LEU A 224 -16.00 6.79 7.21
CA LEU A 224 -15.83 5.63 6.36
C LEU A 224 -15.26 4.49 7.19
N LEU A 225 -15.68 3.27 6.90
CA LEU A 225 -15.09 2.05 7.47
C LEU A 225 -14.25 1.36 6.41
N TYR A 226 -13.02 1.00 6.78
CA TYR A 226 -12.13 0.15 6.00
C TYR A 226 -11.91 -1.16 6.76
N ILE A 227 -12.42 -2.26 6.20
CA ILE A 227 -12.32 -3.61 6.76
C ILE A 227 -11.94 -4.53 5.59
N PRO A 228 -10.62 -4.72 5.32
CA PRO A 228 -10.22 -5.56 4.19
C PRO A 228 -10.51 -7.03 4.44
N ASP A 229 -10.29 -7.50 5.68
CA ASP A 229 -10.49 -8.90 6.06
C ASP A 229 -11.35 -9.02 7.31
N ILE A 230 -12.28 -9.94 7.27
CA ILE A 230 -13.18 -10.31 8.37
C ILE A 230 -13.69 -11.73 8.15
N ASN A 231 -13.91 -12.52 9.22
CA ASN A 231 -14.52 -13.85 9.17
C ASN A 231 -16.03 -13.78 9.39
#